data_df0941855fa9858fc0a2773f9915d0fc
#
_entry.id   df0941855fa9858fc0a2773f9915d0fc
#
_cell.length_a   1.000
_cell.length_b   1.000
_cell.length_c   1.000
_cell.angle_alpha   90.00
_cell.angle_beta   90.00
_cell.angle_gamma   90.00
#
_symmetry.space_group_name_H-M   'P 1'
#
loop_
_entity.id
_entity.type
_entity.pdbx_description
1 polymer ?
#
loop_
_entity_poly.entity_id
_entity_poly.type
_entity_poly.pdbx_seq_one_letter_code
_entity_poly.pdbx_strand_id
1 'polypeptide(L)'
;MIIKFQIIKSVIVEAVKAATYLKGKIDEAAVQPGQRTPYFETAGDDEVHERTLDRDFITALEKAKTIFVDYLVPTSQTIGNNVIYYDDKTDDIVEFSLNVSRRYNGSLTDTLARLVSKYVEDSMCYEWWLKIGNLTQAAPYQTALASDEIAIRRCFVLSGPVVPTVRFPTSITAKVDGTDAEGEITLRIGEDATVSYSLNDGSVDDIEARSEDAGIVNIERFAPPKTFVLHPLNTGVAKIRLFSRHSDKVYTEFTVIVSKEY
;
A
#
# COMPACT_ATOMS: atom_id res chain seq x y z
N MET A 1 -8.44 7.70 2.34
CA MET A 1 -7.96 8.91 3.06
C MET A 1 -6.58 8.60 3.59
N ILE A 2 -5.61 9.49 3.38
CA ILE A 2 -4.26 9.30 3.92
C ILE A 2 -4.20 9.98 5.28
N ILE A 3 -3.76 9.24 6.30
CA ILE A 3 -3.40 9.76 7.61
C ILE A 3 -1.90 9.65 7.78
N LYS A 4 -1.34 10.55 8.58
CA LYS A 4 0.08 10.57 8.91
C LYS A 4 0.25 10.67 10.42
N PHE A 5 1.20 9.95 10.95
CA PHE A 5 1.64 10.10 12.33
C PHE A 5 3.15 9.89 12.44
N GLN A 6 3.72 10.37 13.52
CA GLN A 6 5.16 10.33 13.75
C GLN A 6 5.44 9.69 15.11
N ILE A 7 6.57 8.99 15.19
CA ILE A 7 7.18 8.53 16.43
C ILE A 7 8.59 9.10 16.54
N ILE A 8 9.05 9.34 17.74
CA ILE A 8 10.35 9.97 18.00
C ILE A 8 11.25 8.93 18.65
N LYS A 9 12.34 8.58 17.97
CA LYS A 9 13.30 7.54 18.38
C LYS A 9 13.92 7.86 19.75
N SER A 10 14.42 9.08 19.94
CA SER A 10 15.07 9.51 21.19
C SER A 10 14.15 9.34 22.39
N VAL A 11 12.87 9.69 22.26
CA VAL A 11 11.88 9.55 23.33
C VAL A 11 11.69 8.08 23.71
N ILE A 12 11.62 7.18 22.72
CA ILE A 12 11.46 5.74 22.97
C ILE A 12 12.75 5.17 23.61
N VAL A 13 13.91 5.51 23.08
CA VAL A 13 15.19 5.04 23.63
C VAL A 13 15.36 5.49 25.09
N GLU A 14 15.05 6.75 25.40
CA GLU A 14 15.08 7.25 26.79
C GLU A 14 14.09 6.51 27.70
N ALA A 15 12.88 6.18 27.19
CA ALA A 15 11.91 5.40 27.97
C ALA A 15 12.43 3.97 28.25
N VAL A 16 13.08 3.33 27.27
CA VAL A 16 13.72 2.01 27.45
C VAL A 16 14.84 2.08 28.45
N LYS A 17 15.73 3.09 28.36
CA LYS A 17 16.81 3.31 29.35
C LYS A 17 16.22 3.48 30.76
N ALA A 18 15.20 4.29 30.91
CA ALA A 18 14.54 4.51 32.20
C ALA A 18 13.87 3.23 32.75
N ALA A 19 13.16 2.47 31.91
CA ALA A 19 12.50 1.24 32.32
C ALA A 19 13.49 0.17 32.78
N THR A 20 14.61 0.00 32.07
CA THR A 20 15.65 -0.96 32.39
C THR A 20 16.40 -0.55 33.66
N TYR A 21 16.70 0.76 33.82
CA TYR A 21 17.35 1.29 35.03
C TYR A 21 16.51 1.08 36.29
N LEU A 22 15.23 1.45 36.26
CA LEU A 22 14.33 1.32 37.41
C LEU A 22 14.20 -0.14 37.86
N LYS A 23 14.05 -1.07 36.92
CA LYS A 23 13.97 -2.50 37.25
C LYS A 23 15.29 -3.04 37.78
N GLY A 24 16.43 -2.65 37.17
CA GLY A 24 17.75 -3.00 37.68
C GLY A 24 17.97 -2.57 39.13
N LYS A 25 17.51 -1.37 39.51
CA LYS A 25 17.57 -0.87 40.89
C LYS A 25 16.68 -1.65 41.87
N ILE A 26 15.49 -2.07 41.44
CA ILE A 26 14.59 -2.88 42.25
C ILE A 26 15.24 -4.27 42.52
N ASP A 27 15.79 -4.86 41.50
CA ASP A 27 16.45 -6.17 41.61
C ASP A 27 17.73 -6.10 42.47
N GLU A 28 18.51 -5.02 42.36
CA GLU A 28 19.67 -4.75 43.24
C GLU A 28 19.26 -4.65 44.71
N ALA A 29 18.15 -3.98 44.99
CA ALA A 29 17.63 -3.83 46.35
C ALA A 29 17.09 -5.13 46.93
N ALA A 30 16.74 -6.12 46.10
CA ALA A 30 16.26 -7.44 46.53
C ALA A 30 17.43 -8.43 46.86
N VAL A 31 18.70 -8.09 46.56
CA VAL A 31 19.84 -8.94 46.80
C VAL A 31 20.21 -8.93 48.28
N GLN A 32 20.31 -10.12 48.92
CA GLN A 32 20.71 -10.24 50.32
C GLN A 32 22.18 -9.91 50.51
N PRO A 33 22.54 -9.32 51.67
CA PRO A 33 23.94 -9.04 52.02
C PRO A 33 24.82 -10.31 51.96
N GLY A 34 25.85 -10.28 51.13
CA GLY A 34 26.78 -11.39 50.92
C GLY A 34 26.58 -12.23 49.67
N GLN A 35 25.50 -12.01 48.91
CA GLN A 35 25.39 -12.50 47.55
C GLN A 35 26.11 -11.54 46.59
N ARG A 36 26.80 -12.11 45.58
CA ARG A 36 27.35 -11.31 44.48
C ARG A 36 26.17 -10.58 43.84
N THR A 37 26.19 -9.23 43.84
CA THR A 37 25.29 -8.40 43.07
C THR A 37 25.38 -8.85 41.62
N PRO A 38 24.28 -9.34 41.03
CA PRO A 38 24.29 -9.53 39.59
C PRO A 38 24.60 -8.16 38.96
N TYR A 39 25.54 -8.15 38.04
CA TYR A 39 25.82 -6.93 37.27
C TYR A 39 24.58 -6.61 36.47
N PHE A 40 23.77 -5.67 36.93
CA PHE A 40 22.62 -5.17 36.17
C PHE A 40 23.13 -4.06 35.26
N GLU A 41 23.39 -4.45 34.04
CA GLU A 41 23.72 -3.48 32.99
C GLU A 41 22.45 -2.74 32.63
N THR A 42 22.41 -1.46 32.90
CA THR A 42 21.37 -0.57 32.40
C THR A 42 21.57 -0.34 30.89
N ALA A 43 20.50 -0.32 30.14
CA ALA A 43 20.59 -0.06 28.71
C ALA A 43 21.21 1.33 28.47
N GLY A 44 22.23 1.42 27.62
CA GLY A 44 22.84 2.67 27.21
C GLY A 44 23.97 3.20 28.04
N ASP A 45 24.60 2.37 28.88
CA ASP A 45 25.77 2.76 29.70
C ASP A 45 27.05 2.91 28.88
N ASP A 46 27.11 2.33 27.68
CA ASP A 46 28.28 2.43 26.80
C ASP A 46 27.89 2.52 25.31
N GLU A 47 28.84 2.78 24.43
CA GLU A 47 28.67 2.89 22.98
C GLU A 47 28.16 1.60 22.33
N VAL A 48 28.48 0.43 22.91
CA VAL A 48 28.02 -0.88 22.40
C VAL A 48 26.52 -1.03 22.68
N HIS A 49 26.08 -0.60 23.86
CA HIS A 49 24.66 -0.58 24.22
C HIS A 49 23.88 0.36 23.33
N GLU A 50 24.39 1.55 23.01
CA GLU A 50 23.72 2.49 22.11
C GLU A 50 23.52 1.90 20.72
N ARG A 51 24.55 1.27 20.13
CA ARG A 51 24.42 0.57 18.85
C ARG A 51 23.44 -0.60 18.91
N THR A 52 23.37 -1.26 20.04
CA THR A 52 22.41 -2.36 20.25
C THR A 52 20.99 -1.84 20.30
N LEU A 53 20.75 -0.74 21.04
CA LEU A 53 19.45 -0.08 21.10
C LEU A 53 19.00 0.44 19.74
N ASP A 54 19.91 0.97 18.93
CA ASP A 54 19.60 1.41 17.57
C ASP A 54 19.12 0.25 16.70
N ARG A 55 19.81 -0.89 16.75
CA ARG A 55 19.40 -2.10 16.02
C ARG A 55 18.06 -2.62 16.52
N ASP A 56 17.84 -2.62 17.83
CA ASP A 56 16.60 -3.08 18.44
C ASP A 56 15.43 -2.18 18.05
N PHE A 57 15.65 -0.87 18.00
CA PHE A 57 14.66 0.08 17.52
C PHE A 57 14.23 -0.23 16.07
N ILE A 58 15.19 -0.44 15.16
CA ILE A 58 14.89 -0.80 13.77
C ILE A 58 14.09 -2.10 13.71
N THR A 59 14.51 -3.11 14.46
CA THR A 59 13.84 -4.42 14.50
C THR A 59 12.40 -4.29 15.03
N ALA A 60 12.23 -3.53 16.11
CA ALA A 60 10.91 -3.28 16.69
C ALA A 60 9.99 -2.49 15.75
N LEU A 61 10.57 -1.52 15.02
CA LEU A 61 9.86 -0.73 14.02
C LEU A 61 9.35 -1.60 12.86
N GLU A 62 10.20 -2.50 12.35
CA GLU A 62 9.79 -3.43 11.29
C GLU A 62 8.70 -4.39 11.77
N LYS A 63 8.79 -4.90 13.00
CA LYS A 63 7.71 -5.68 13.61
C LYS A 63 6.40 -4.88 13.70
N ALA A 64 6.46 -3.63 14.14
CA ALA A 64 5.30 -2.74 14.22
C ALA A 64 4.65 -2.53 12.83
N LYS A 65 5.45 -2.32 11.78
CA LYS A 65 4.96 -2.17 10.39
C LYS A 65 4.14 -3.38 9.94
N THR A 66 4.49 -4.59 10.34
CA THR A 66 3.74 -5.79 9.95
C THR A 66 2.31 -5.81 10.48
N ILE A 67 2.05 -5.12 11.62
CA ILE A 67 0.72 -5.08 12.23
C ILE A 67 -0.29 -4.34 11.35
N PHE A 68 0.17 -3.33 10.60
CA PHE A 68 -0.66 -2.48 9.75
C PHE A 68 -0.17 -2.41 8.29
N VAL A 69 0.49 -3.48 7.82
CA VAL A 69 1.06 -3.57 6.47
C VAL A 69 0.02 -3.28 5.37
N ASP A 70 -1.22 -3.75 5.55
CA ASP A 70 -2.31 -3.56 4.57
C ASP A 70 -2.71 -2.09 4.39
N TYR A 71 -2.33 -1.24 5.31
CA TYR A 71 -2.66 0.18 5.32
C TYR A 71 -1.49 1.08 4.91
N LEU A 72 -0.27 0.56 4.83
CA LEU A 72 0.89 1.36 4.44
C LEU A 72 0.72 1.91 3.02
N VAL A 73 1.00 3.20 2.85
CA VAL A 73 1.05 3.80 1.52
C VAL A 73 2.34 3.35 0.83
N PRO A 74 2.26 2.65 -0.31
CA PRO A 74 3.46 2.32 -1.07
C PRO A 74 4.08 3.61 -1.61
N THR A 75 5.26 3.95 -1.11
CA THR A 75 6.06 5.04 -1.67
C THR A 75 7.06 4.45 -2.65
N SER A 76 7.35 5.18 -3.73
CA SER A 76 8.33 4.77 -4.75
C SER A 76 9.75 4.53 -4.17
N GLN A 77 10.03 5.08 -3.00
CA GLN A 77 11.28 4.88 -2.27
C GLN A 77 11.29 3.59 -1.43
N THR A 78 10.13 3.05 -1.08
CA THR A 78 10.03 1.83 -0.25
C THR A 78 10.16 0.54 -1.07
N ILE A 79 9.99 0.61 -2.38
CA ILE A 79 10.03 -0.57 -3.26
C ILE A 79 11.47 -0.98 -3.61
N GLY A 80 12.43 -0.07 -3.54
CA GLY A 80 13.80 -0.32 -3.97
C GLY A 80 14.74 -0.86 -2.91
N ASN A 81 14.59 -0.47 -1.66
CA ASN A 81 15.46 -0.88 -0.58
C ASN A 81 14.67 -1.01 0.72
N ASN A 82 14.33 -2.23 1.10
CA ASN A 82 13.85 -2.54 2.45
C ASN A 82 14.94 -2.37 3.53
N VAL A 83 16.08 -1.86 3.16
CA VAL A 83 17.12 -1.46 4.09
C VAL A 83 16.92 0.03 4.33
N ILE A 84 16.24 0.35 5.42
CA ILE A 84 16.29 1.69 5.97
C ILE A 84 17.73 1.87 6.44
N TYR A 85 18.55 2.49 5.59
CA TYR A 85 19.82 3.03 6.05
C TYR A 85 19.48 4.23 6.93
N TYR A 86 19.45 3.99 8.24
CA TYR A 86 19.54 5.08 9.18
C TYR A 86 20.94 5.64 9.05
N ASP A 87 21.05 6.77 8.39
CA ASP A 87 22.21 7.62 8.59
C ASP A 87 22.13 8.09 10.04
N ASP A 88 23.06 7.59 10.87
CA ASP A 88 23.07 7.65 12.35
C ASP A 88 22.87 9.04 12.96
N LYS A 89 22.62 10.07 12.17
CA LYS A 89 22.67 11.46 12.63
C LYS A 89 21.47 12.35 12.32
N THR A 90 20.50 11.92 11.50
CA THR A 90 19.49 12.88 11.01
C THR A 90 18.04 12.50 11.27
N ASP A 91 17.68 11.24 11.43
CA ASP A 91 16.26 10.87 11.49
C ASP A 91 15.84 10.36 12.88
N ASP A 92 15.72 11.29 13.83
CA ASP A 92 15.07 11.03 15.12
C ASP A 92 13.55 10.81 14.96
N ILE A 93 12.98 11.29 13.86
CA ILE A 93 11.54 11.23 13.58
C ILE A 93 11.25 10.20 12.50
N VAL A 94 10.42 9.23 12.83
CA VAL A 94 9.89 8.24 11.88
C VAL A 94 8.45 8.58 11.54
N GLU A 95 8.16 8.92 10.28
CA GLU A 95 6.83 9.22 9.79
C GLU A 95 6.19 7.97 9.15
N PHE A 96 4.96 7.67 9.55
CA PHE A 96 4.11 6.68 8.91
C PHE A 96 3.00 7.36 8.11
N SER A 97 2.81 6.90 6.88
CA SER A 97 1.69 7.30 6.02
C SER A 97 0.80 6.09 5.77
N LEU A 98 -0.45 6.15 6.20
CA LEU A 98 -1.40 5.06 6.08
C LEU A 98 -2.60 5.46 5.22
N ASN A 99 -3.00 4.56 4.32
CA ASN A 99 -4.20 4.70 3.53
C ASN A 99 -5.36 3.99 4.22
N VAL A 100 -6.23 4.77 4.85
CA VAL A 100 -7.37 4.27 5.62
C VAL A 100 -8.70 4.61 4.95
N SER A 101 -9.76 3.89 5.30
CA SER A 101 -11.12 4.15 4.83
C SER A 101 -11.56 5.58 5.19
N ARG A 102 -12.49 6.14 4.40
CA ARG A 102 -13.13 7.44 4.71
C ARG A 102 -13.94 7.40 6.02
N ARG A 103 -14.25 6.21 6.53
CA ARG A 103 -14.95 6.01 7.81
C ARG A 103 -14.01 5.97 9.02
N TYR A 104 -12.70 6.08 8.78
CA TYR A 104 -11.73 6.12 9.89
C TYR A 104 -11.97 7.35 10.75
N ASN A 105 -12.00 7.13 12.06
CA ASN A 105 -12.11 8.23 13.01
C ASN A 105 -10.74 8.90 13.20
N GLY A 106 -10.58 10.10 12.65
CA GLY A 106 -9.32 10.86 12.70
C GLY A 106 -8.81 11.14 14.13
N SER A 107 -9.69 11.14 15.15
CA SER A 107 -9.27 11.29 16.54
C SER A 107 -8.45 10.10 17.06
N LEU A 108 -8.50 8.96 16.38
CA LEU A 108 -7.68 7.78 16.73
C LEU A 108 -6.23 7.88 16.22
N THR A 109 -5.89 8.87 15.40
CA THR A 109 -4.53 8.99 14.84
C THR A 109 -3.49 9.19 15.93
N ASP A 110 -3.75 10.08 16.91
CA ASP A 110 -2.85 10.29 18.04
C ASP A 110 -2.79 9.07 18.97
N THR A 111 -3.92 8.38 19.13
CA THR A 111 -3.98 7.13 19.89
C THR A 111 -3.14 6.05 19.20
N LEU A 112 -3.25 5.92 17.89
CA LEU A 112 -2.46 5.00 17.09
C LEU A 112 -0.97 5.30 17.21
N ALA A 113 -0.56 6.57 17.12
CA ALA A 113 0.83 6.99 17.30
C ALA A 113 1.39 6.54 18.66
N ARG A 114 0.62 6.77 19.76
CA ARG A 114 1.02 6.35 21.10
C ARG A 114 1.09 4.83 21.26
N LEU A 115 0.14 4.09 20.68
CA LEU A 115 0.14 2.62 20.74
C LEU A 115 1.33 2.05 19.97
N VAL A 116 1.66 2.60 18.80
CA VAL A 116 2.83 2.16 18.02
C VAL A 116 4.12 2.49 18.77
N SER A 117 4.24 3.70 19.34
CA SER A 117 5.40 4.07 20.17
C SER A 117 5.57 3.12 21.35
N LYS A 118 4.46 2.80 22.04
CA LYS A 118 4.48 1.86 23.18
C LYS A 118 4.87 0.45 22.76
N TYR A 119 4.34 -0.04 21.64
CA TYR A 119 4.72 -1.34 21.11
C TYR A 119 6.21 -1.42 20.78
N VAL A 120 6.79 -0.37 20.19
CA VAL A 120 8.23 -0.31 19.89
C VAL A 120 9.03 -0.30 21.19
N GLU A 121 8.65 0.51 22.19
CA GLU A 121 9.29 0.55 23.52
C GLU A 121 9.27 -0.84 24.19
N ASP A 122 8.09 -1.48 24.26
CA ASP A 122 7.95 -2.79 24.88
C ASP A 122 8.72 -3.89 24.13
N SER A 123 8.78 -3.79 22.80
CA SER A 123 9.59 -4.71 21.98
C SER A 123 11.09 -4.55 22.26
N MET A 124 11.57 -3.31 22.39
CA MET A 124 12.98 -3.06 22.74
C MET A 124 13.30 -3.52 24.16
N CYS A 125 12.43 -3.27 25.13
CA CYS A 125 12.60 -3.77 26.51
C CYS A 125 12.63 -5.31 26.54
N TYR A 126 11.74 -5.96 25.79
CA TYR A 126 11.72 -7.42 25.66
C TYR A 126 13.03 -7.97 25.11
N GLU A 127 13.51 -7.44 23.98
CA GLU A 127 14.78 -7.86 23.36
C GLU A 127 15.98 -7.61 24.28
N TRP A 128 15.99 -6.50 25.00
CA TRP A 128 17.05 -6.18 25.98
C TRP A 128 17.12 -7.24 27.06
N TRP A 129 16.00 -7.56 27.71
CA TRP A 129 15.98 -8.55 28.79
C TRP A 129 16.31 -9.97 28.33
N LEU A 130 15.95 -10.31 27.08
CA LEU A 130 16.35 -11.58 26.47
C LEU A 130 17.86 -11.66 26.28
N LYS A 131 18.51 -10.60 25.80
CA LYS A 131 19.96 -10.56 25.57
C LYS A 131 20.75 -10.68 26.83
N ILE A 132 20.26 -10.12 27.93
CA ILE A 132 20.91 -10.29 29.27
C ILE A 132 20.57 -11.63 29.91
N GLY A 133 19.67 -12.41 29.33
CA GLY A 133 19.26 -13.72 29.85
C GLY A 133 18.26 -13.65 31.01
N ASN A 134 17.64 -12.48 31.24
CA ASN A 134 16.65 -12.30 32.31
C ASN A 134 15.22 -12.55 31.81
N LEU A 135 14.86 -13.82 31.70
CA LEU A 135 13.54 -14.24 31.20
C LEU A 135 12.36 -13.77 32.08
N THR A 136 12.62 -13.66 33.40
CA THR A 136 11.60 -13.21 34.35
C THR A 136 11.18 -11.77 34.08
N GLN A 137 12.14 -10.91 33.73
CA GLN A 137 11.87 -9.51 33.37
C GLN A 137 11.38 -9.36 31.93
N ALA A 138 11.67 -10.29 31.03
CA ALA A 138 11.18 -10.30 29.65
C ALA A 138 9.68 -10.68 29.58
N ALA A 139 9.21 -11.63 30.36
CA ALA A 139 7.84 -12.17 30.29
C ALA A 139 6.71 -11.14 30.35
N PRO A 140 6.72 -10.11 31.21
CA PRO A 140 5.70 -9.06 31.21
C PRO A 140 5.60 -8.31 29.88
N TYR A 141 6.74 -8.03 29.24
CA TYR A 141 6.78 -7.34 27.96
C TYR A 141 6.22 -8.19 26.83
N GLN A 142 6.47 -9.50 26.83
CA GLN A 142 5.88 -10.43 25.88
C GLN A 142 4.34 -10.37 25.93
N THR A 143 3.79 -10.32 27.15
CA THR A 143 2.33 -10.21 27.35
C THR A 143 1.81 -8.84 26.89
N ALA A 144 2.55 -7.76 27.19
CA ALA A 144 2.22 -6.41 26.76
C ALA A 144 2.17 -6.28 25.24
N LEU A 145 3.17 -6.82 24.54
CA LEU A 145 3.24 -6.81 23.08
C LEU A 145 2.01 -7.43 22.41
N ALA A 146 1.54 -8.57 22.93
CA ALA A 146 0.32 -9.19 22.41
C ALA A 146 -0.93 -8.29 22.61
N SER A 147 -1.01 -7.61 23.76
CA SER A 147 -2.07 -6.66 24.04
C SER A 147 -2.01 -5.42 23.14
N ASP A 148 -0.82 -4.88 22.94
CA ASP A 148 -0.58 -3.69 22.12
C ASP A 148 -0.88 -3.96 20.66
N GLU A 149 -0.50 -5.12 20.13
CA GLU A 149 -0.85 -5.54 18.77
C GLU A 149 -2.37 -5.56 18.58
N ILE A 150 -3.12 -6.13 19.53
CA ILE A 150 -4.59 -6.14 19.49
C ILE A 150 -5.14 -4.72 19.53
N ALA A 151 -4.57 -3.85 20.37
CA ALA A 151 -5.02 -2.46 20.49
C ALA A 151 -4.76 -1.66 19.21
N ILE A 152 -3.60 -1.83 18.57
CA ILE A 152 -3.27 -1.22 17.28
C ILE A 152 -4.25 -1.69 16.20
N ARG A 153 -4.48 -3.01 16.08
CA ARG A 153 -5.43 -3.57 15.11
C ARG A 153 -6.85 -3.05 15.32
N ARG A 154 -7.28 -2.83 16.57
CA ARG A 154 -8.59 -2.27 16.89
C ARG A 154 -8.79 -0.84 16.38
N CYS A 155 -7.74 -0.04 16.24
CA CYS A 155 -7.83 1.28 15.64
C CYS A 155 -8.36 1.23 14.18
N PHE A 156 -8.20 0.09 13.50
CA PHE A 156 -8.60 -0.10 12.10
C PHE A 156 -9.91 -0.88 11.92
N VAL A 157 -10.47 -1.48 12.97
CA VAL A 157 -11.65 -2.37 12.89
C VAL A 157 -12.86 -1.70 12.22
N LEU A 158 -13.04 -0.40 12.40
CA LEU A 158 -14.14 0.35 11.79
C LEU A 158 -13.81 0.91 10.41
N SER A 159 -12.54 0.87 10.02
CA SER A 159 -12.06 1.51 8.81
C SER A 159 -11.79 0.54 7.66
N GLY A 160 -11.32 -0.69 7.94
CA GLY A 160 -10.87 -1.63 6.91
C GLY A 160 -9.81 -1.04 5.95
N PRO A 161 -9.01 -1.84 5.27
CA PRO A 161 -8.17 -1.34 4.19
C PRO A 161 -9.05 -0.72 3.09
N VAL A 162 -8.55 0.32 2.43
CA VAL A 162 -9.21 0.85 1.23
C VAL A 162 -9.02 -0.18 0.13
N VAL A 163 -9.99 -1.07 -0.01
CA VAL A 163 -10.06 -1.93 -1.20
C VAL A 163 -10.28 -1.00 -2.38
N PRO A 164 -9.40 -0.99 -3.39
CA PRO A 164 -9.64 -0.23 -4.60
C PRO A 164 -11.02 -0.62 -5.12
N THR A 165 -11.96 0.33 -5.16
CA THR A 165 -13.27 0.05 -5.73
C THR A 165 -13.05 -0.15 -7.21
N VAL A 166 -13.17 -1.38 -7.67
CA VAL A 166 -13.19 -1.70 -9.10
C VAL A 166 -14.40 -0.97 -9.68
N ARG A 167 -14.15 0.04 -10.50
CA ARG A 167 -15.20 0.77 -11.19
C ARG A 167 -15.21 0.33 -12.64
N PHE A 168 -16.33 -0.23 -13.04
CA PHE A 168 -16.60 -0.51 -14.44
C PHE A 168 -17.02 0.77 -15.17
N PRO A 169 -16.70 0.90 -16.45
CA PRO A 169 -17.08 2.06 -17.22
C PRO A 169 -18.59 2.23 -17.27
N THR A 170 -19.06 3.46 -17.26
CA THR A 170 -20.49 3.80 -17.39
C THR A 170 -20.85 4.21 -18.81
N SER A 171 -19.87 4.67 -19.59
CA SER A 171 -20.03 4.95 -21.02
C SER A 171 -18.69 4.81 -21.76
N ILE A 172 -18.77 4.61 -23.06
CA ILE A 172 -17.63 4.48 -23.97
C ILE A 172 -17.79 5.54 -25.05
N THR A 173 -16.73 6.29 -25.33
CA THR A 173 -16.65 7.15 -26.50
C THR A 173 -15.56 6.62 -27.41
N ALA A 174 -15.81 6.58 -28.71
CA ALA A 174 -14.88 6.09 -29.71
C ALA A 174 -14.51 7.19 -30.73
N LYS A 175 -13.30 7.13 -31.24
CA LYS A 175 -12.79 7.97 -32.32
C LYS A 175 -12.13 7.09 -33.35
N VAL A 176 -12.41 7.35 -34.64
CA VAL A 176 -11.71 6.70 -35.75
C VAL A 176 -10.78 7.71 -36.37
N ASP A 177 -9.49 7.38 -36.41
CA ASP A 177 -8.40 8.26 -36.88
C ASP A 177 -8.48 9.69 -36.29
N GLY A 178 -8.85 9.77 -34.98
CA GLY A 178 -8.96 11.02 -34.22
C GLY A 178 -10.28 11.77 -34.39
N THR A 179 -11.17 11.33 -35.27
CA THR A 179 -12.52 11.90 -35.47
C THR A 179 -13.55 11.13 -34.64
N ASP A 180 -14.47 11.83 -33.98
CA ASP A 180 -15.52 11.20 -33.19
C ASP A 180 -16.32 10.18 -34.02
N ALA A 181 -16.43 8.96 -33.54
CA ALA A 181 -17.14 7.86 -34.23
C ALA A 181 -18.65 7.95 -33.98
N GLU A 182 -19.28 9.05 -34.42
CA GLU A 182 -20.71 9.20 -34.37
C GLU A 182 -21.31 9.07 -35.79
N GLY A 183 -22.17 8.05 -35.97
CA GLY A 183 -22.86 7.84 -37.23
C GLY A 183 -22.14 6.97 -38.24
N GLU A 184 -21.95 7.45 -39.48
CA GLU A 184 -21.39 6.69 -40.60
C GLU A 184 -19.98 7.15 -40.92
N ILE A 185 -19.06 6.18 -41.04
CA ILE A 185 -17.66 6.40 -41.39
C ILE A 185 -17.34 5.67 -42.68
N THR A 186 -16.76 6.36 -43.66
CA THR A 186 -16.37 5.76 -44.93
C THR A 186 -14.91 5.40 -44.91
N LEU A 187 -14.59 4.14 -45.18
CA LEU A 187 -13.21 3.60 -45.31
C LEU A 187 -13.01 3.04 -46.72
N ARG A 188 -11.76 2.91 -47.13
CA ARG A 188 -11.38 2.30 -48.40
C ARG A 188 -10.89 0.88 -48.17
N ILE A 189 -11.09 -0.01 -49.13
CA ILE A 189 -10.57 -1.37 -49.05
C ILE A 189 -9.05 -1.32 -48.92
N GLY A 190 -8.52 -2.04 -47.90
CA GLY A 190 -7.09 -2.16 -47.64
C GLY A 190 -6.44 -0.98 -46.96
N GLU A 191 -7.20 0.08 -46.61
CA GLU A 191 -6.72 1.15 -45.75
C GLU A 191 -7.16 0.89 -44.31
N ASP A 192 -6.22 0.51 -43.45
CA ASP A 192 -6.49 0.28 -42.05
C ASP A 192 -6.82 1.58 -41.33
N ALA A 193 -7.82 1.54 -40.44
CA ALA A 193 -8.22 2.68 -39.62
C ALA A 193 -8.07 2.36 -38.13
N THR A 194 -7.57 3.31 -37.36
CA THR A 194 -7.39 3.13 -35.92
C THR A 194 -8.56 3.67 -35.14
N VAL A 195 -9.21 2.79 -34.35
CA VAL A 195 -10.23 3.17 -33.38
C VAL A 195 -9.58 3.35 -32.02
N SER A 196 -9.59 4.56 -31.51
CA SER A 196 -9.25 4.85 -30.12
C SER A 196 -10.52 5.02 -29.31
N TYR A 197 -10.54 4.59 -28.05
CA TYR A 197 -11.69 4.78 -27.18
C TYR A 197 -11.30 5.33 -25.82
N SER A 198 -12.21 6.05 -25.21
CA SER A 198 -12.09 6.53 -23.84
C SER A 198 -13.27 6.05 -23.00
N LEU A 199 -12.99 5.85 -21.71
CA LEU A 199 -13.95 5.34 -20.74
C LEU A 199 -14.30 6.44 -19.75
N ASN A 200 -15.57 6.60 -19.45
CA ASN A 200 -16.02 7.46 -18.38
C ASN A 200 -16.09 6.65 -17.07
N ASP A 201 -15.51 7.20 -16.00
CA ASP A 201 -15.48 6.62 -14.64
C ASP A 201 -14.89 5.21 -14.50
N GLY A 202 -14.32 4.61 -15.55
CA GLY A 202 -13.79 3.27 -15.52
C GLY A 202 -12.33 3.20 -15.06
N SER A 203 -12.05 2.37 -14.06
CA SER A 203 -10.68 1.94 -13.69
C SER A 203 -10.29 0.64 -14.37
N VAL A 204 -11.24 -0.08 -14.95
CA VAL A 204 -11.05 -1.37 -15.62
C VAL A 204 -11.32 -1.22 -17.11
N ASP A 205 -10.34 -1.64 -17.89
CA ASP A 205 -10.47 -1.73 -19.35
C ASP A 205 -10.88 -3.16 -19.72
N ASP A 206 -12.19 -3.37 -19.77
CA ASP A 206 -12.82 -4.65 -20.12
C ASP A 206 -13.53 -4.60 -21.49
N ILE A 207 -13.16 -3.64 -22.34
CA ILE A 207 -13.84 -3.37 -23.60
C ILE A 207 -13.44 -4.39 -24.67
N GLU A 208 -14.46 -4.88 -25.36
CA GLU A 208 -14.34 -5.66 -26.58
C GLU A 208 -14.94 -4.91 -27.76
N ALA A 209 -14.39 -5.16 -28.94
CA ALA A 209 -14.91 -4.68 -30.20
C ALA A 209 -15.41 -5.86 -31.04
N ARG A 210 -16.55 -5.69 -31.69
CA ARG A 210 -17.14 -6.67 -32.58
C ARG A 210 -17.65 -6.01 -33.83
N SER A 211 -17.38 -6.62 -34.98
CA SER A 211 -18.00 -6.29 -36.27
C SER A 211 -19.22 -7.20 -36.48
N GLU A 212 -20.35 -6.64 -36.95
CA GLU A 212 -21.50 -7.45 -37.36
C GLU A 212 -21.20 -8.28 -38.61
N ASP A 213 -20.30 -7.79 -39.47
CA ASP A 213 -19.81 -8.52 -40.64
C ASP A 213 -18.28 -8.46 -40.73
N ALA A 214 -17.63 -9.48 -40.18
CA ALA A 214 -16.17 -9.61 -40.20
C ALA A 214 -15.63 -9.88 -41.62
N GLY A 215 -16.46 -10.25 -42.56
CA GLY A 215 -16.08 -10.38 -43.96
C GLY A 215 -15.95 -9.02 -44.67
N ILE A 216 -16.64 -8.00 -44.19
CA ILE A 216 -16.53 -6.62 -44.70
C ILE A 216 -15.43 -5.85 -43.93
N VAL A 217 -15.51 -5.87 -42.59
CA VAL A 217 -14.52 -5.21 -41.71
C VAL A 217 -14.11 -6.19 -40.61
N ASN A 218 -12.84 -6.57 -40.62
CA ASN A 218 -12.26 -7.32 -39.53
C ASN A 218 -11.69 -6.37 -38.46
N ILE A 219 -11.68 -6.79 -37.22
CA ILE A 219 -11.18 -5.98 -36.08
C ILE A 219 -10.07 -6.72 -35.36
N GLU A 220 -8.96 -6.04 -35.15
CA GLU A 220 -7.86 -6.55 -34.36
C GLU A 220 -7.55 -5.59 -33.19
N ARG A 221 -7.31 -6.16 -32.00
CA ARG A 221 -6.85 -5.38 -30.84
C ARG A 221 -5.39 -5.03 -31.02
N PHE A 222 -5.07 -3.75 -31.02
CA PHE A 222 -3.72 -3.24 -31.21
C PHE A 222 -3.04 -2.90 -29.87
N ALA A 223 -1.73 -2.96 -29.84
CA ALA A 223 -0.93 -2.46 -28.72
C ALA A 223 -0.39 -1.06 -29.03
N PRO A 224 -1.12 -0.02 -28.89
CA PRO A 224 -1.31 0.71 -27.63
C PRO A 224 -2.61 0.35 -26.91
N PRO A 225 -2.65 0.57 -25.56
CA PRO A 225 -3.88 0.34 -24.79
C PRO A 225 -5.01 1.23 -25.30
N LYS A 226 -6.23 0.71 -25.24
CA LYS A 226 -7.46 1.39 -25.65
C LYS A 226 -7.54 1.70 -27.14
N THR A 227 -7.00 0.83 -27.98
CA THR A 227 -7.08 0.95 -29.44
C THR A 227 -7.44 -0.38 -30.09
N PHE A 228 -8.13 -0.29 -31.23
CA PHE A 228 -8.42 -1.39 -32.15
C PHE A 228 -8.07 -0.93 -33.57
N VAL A 229 -7.75 -1.86 -34.43
CA VAL A 229 -7.54 -1.60 -35.85
C VAL A 229 -8.70 -2.22 -36.65
N LEU A 230 -9.30 -1.44 -37.52
CA LEU A 230 -10.28 -1.89 -38.50
C LEU A 230 -9.57 -2.21 -39.80
N HIS A 231 -9.77 -3.44 -40.28
CA HIS A 231 -9.23 -3.91 -41.57
C HIS A 231 -10.39 -4.04 -42.56
N PRO A 232 -10.62 -3.06 -43.47
CA PRO A 232 -11.61 -3.14 -44.51
C PRO A 232 -11.22 -4.19 -45.55
N LEU A 233 -11.97 -5.30 -45.65
CA LEU A 233 -11.65 -6.42 -46.53
C LEU A 233 -12.46 -6.41 -47.83
N ASN A 234 -13.75 -6.09 -47.75
CA ASN A 234 -14.66 -6.09 -48.87
C ASN A 234 -15.58 -4.86 -48.86
N THR A 235 -16.10 -4.47 -50.04
CA THR A 235 -17.12 -3.42 -50.12
C THR A 235 -18.41 -3.83 -49.44
N GLY A 236 -19.00 -2.90 -48.71
CA GLY A 236 -20.28 -3.12 -48.02
C GLY A 236 -20.42 -2.21 -46.83
N VAL A 237 -21.36 -2.56 -45.98
CA VAL A 237 -21.67 -1.83 -44.74
C VAL A 237 -21.56 -2.77 -43.58
N ALA A 238 -20.75 -2.41 -42.60
CA ALA A 238 -20.59 -3.18 -41.36
C ALA A 238 -20.83 -2.28 -40.16
N LYS A 239 -21.57 -2.78 -39.18
CA LYS A 239 -21.76 -2.08 -37.90
C LYS A 239 -20.71 -2.56 -36.90
N ILE A 240 -20.03 -1.63 -36.33
CA ILE A 240 -18.99 -1.87 -35.32
C ILE A 240 -19.54 -1.52 -33.96
N ARG A 241 -19.38 -2.45 -33.00
CA ARG A 241 -19.81 -2.27 -31.62
C ARG A 241 -18.65 -2.46 -30.66
N LEU A 242 -18.40 -1.44 -29.83
CA LEU A 242 -17.52 -1.55 -28.66
C LEU A 242 -18.39 -1.68 -27.43
N PHE A 243 -18.12 -2.67 -26.57
CA PHE A 243 -18.95 -2.95 -25.41
C PHE A 243 -18.14 -3.44 -24.24
N SER A 244 -18.67 -3.18 -23.02
CA SER A 244 -18.09 -3.73 -21.79
C SER A 244 -18.52 -5.18 -21.62
N ARG A 245 -17.59 -6.06 -21.24
CA ARG A 245 -17.89 -7.47 -20.90
C ARG A 245 -18.78 -7.60 -19.66
N HIS A 246 -18.82 -6.57 -18.80
CA HIS A 246 -19.55 -6.60 -17.54
C HIS A 246 -20.97 -6.04 -17.64
N SER A 247 -21.31 -5.35 -18.73
CA SER A 247 -22.61 -4.72 -18.86
C SER A 247 -23.04 -4.55 -20.31
N ASP A 248 -24.09 -5.21 -20.71
CA ASP A 248 -24.71 -5.08 -22.04
C ASP A 248 -25.27 -3.67 -22.32
N LYS A 249 -25.39 -2.83 -21.29
CA LYS A 249 -25.89 -1.46 -21.38
C LYS A 249 -24.79 -0.43 -21.66
N VAL A 250 -23.54 -0.83 -21.53
CA VAL A 250 -22.37 0.05 -21.74
C VAL A 250 -21.73 -0.32 -23.06
N TYR A 251 -22.13 0.39 -24.10
CA TYR A 251 -21.61 0.20 -25.45
C TYR A 251 -21.64 1.50 -26.26
N THR A 252 -20.90 1.54 -27.33
CA THR A 252 -21.00 2.52 -28.42
C THR A 252 -21.00 1.79 -29.76
N GLU A 253 -21.76 2.29 -30.72
CA GLU A 253 -21.91 1.71 -32.05
C GLU A 253 -21.72 2.78 -33.12
N PHE A 254 -21.09 2.40 -34.21
CA PHE A 254 -21.00 3.23 -35.42
C PHE A 254 -21.00 2.35 -36.66
N THR A 255 -21.37 2.94 -37.78
CA THR A 255 -21.46 2.24 -39.07
C THR A 255 -20.24 2.54 -39.92
N VAL A 256 -19.61 1.50 -40.46
CA VAL A 256 -18.51 1.63 -41.42
C VAL A 256 -19.02 1.25 -42.81
N ILE A 257 -18.86 2.17 -43.76
CA ILE A 257 -19.14 1.97 -45.18
C ILE A 257 -17.79 1.77 -45.87
N VAL A 258 -17.60 0.60 -46.46
CA VAL A 258 -16.38 0.30 -47.21
C VAL A 258 -16.65 0.47 -48.69
N SER A 259 -15.89 1.34 -49.34
CA SER A 259 -16.01 1.62 -50.77
C SER A 259 -14.76 1.20 -51.58
N LYS A 260 -14.93 0.91 -52.87
CA LYS A 260 -13.80 0.81 -53.78
C LYS A 260 -13.38 2.21 -54.20
N GLU A 261 -12.05 2.37 -54.28
CA GLU A 261 -11.53 3.51 -55.09
C GLU A 261 -11.97 3.40 -56.52
N TYR A 262 -12.41 4.48 -57.08
CA TYR A 262 -12.55 4.64 -58.51
C TYR A 262 -11.30 5.32 -59.02
#